data_717b8732fdbc8dac00c64dee6a89a962
#
_entry.id   717b8732fdbc8dac00c64dee6a89a962
#
_cell.length_a   1.000
_cell.length_b   1.000
_cell.length_c   1.000
_cell.angle_alpha   90.00
_cell.angle_beta   90.00
_cell.angle_gamma   90.00
#
_symmetry.space_group_name_H-M   'P 1'
#
loop_
_entity.id
_entity.type
_entity.pdbx_description
1 polymer ?
#
loop_
_entity_poly.entity_id
_entity_poly.type
_entity_poly.pdbx_seq_one_letter_code
_entity_poly.pdbx_strand_id
1 'polypeptide(L)'
;MADDSEATEVVTVFLRHDADVLLLRRSETVGSYSGQWCAVAGHAEGDPDAAAREEIREETGLDPEADVTLIRRGEPFDVVDEDLGTRWLVHPYLFDARTRAVTTNDETTEHEWVPPTEILCRGTVPELWTSYDRVRPTVETVAEDQKRGSSSLSLCALEHLRDEAALGVELGSTDWAALATTARRLRDARPSMVVIANRVNRAMSAAAGEGTPAAVDRAATAEIDRALAADELAAAHAAERLPGRVATLSRSGTVLLALVEAELDSVLVAESRPGLEGVDAAERIASETAAAVTITTDAAFGELLAEHETGALLVGADAVLPDGRVVNKVGTRGAVAAATAEGAERYVVTTSDKVQPAGGGETAFDREERDPAAVYDGDADLTAENPTFGATPAERFDAIVTEDGVLDGDGIGEVASAHRRRAEWDA
;
A
#
# COMPACT_ATOMS: atom_id res chain seq x y z
N MET A 1 -37.34 -2.03 31.62
CA MET A 1 -37.31 -0.61 31.22
C MET A 1 -35.90 -0.40 30.74
N ALA A 2 -35.70 -0.21 29.46
CA ALA A 2 -34.40 0.15 28.95
C ALA A 2 -34.05 1.51 29.55
N ASP A 3 -32.92 1.59 30.20
CA ASP A 3 -32.36 2.83 30.72
C ASP A 3 -32.03 3.71 29.51
N ASP A 4 -32.71 4.84 29.43
CA ASP A 4 -32.58 5.85 28.38
C ASP A 4 -31.37 6.77 28.70
N SER A 5 -30.28 6.19 29.21
CA SER A 5 -29.04 6.95 29.40
C SER A 5 -28.51 7.33 28.02
N GLU A 6 -28.35 8.62 27.80
CA GLU A 6 -27.71 9.16 26.57
C GLU A 6 -26.35 8.50 26.39
N ALA A 7 -26.10 7.91 25.21
CA ALA A 7 -24.84 7.23 24.94
C ALA A 7 -23.70 8.26 24.93
N THR A 8 -22.58 7.93 25.56
CA THR A 8 -21.37 8.76 25.48
C THR A 8 -20.67 8.46 24.16
N GLU A 9 -20.54 9.46 23.30
CA GLU A 9 -19.86 9.33 22.02
C GLU A 9 -18.33 9.35 22.20
N VAL A 10 -17.65 8.38 21.60
CA VAL A 10 -16.19 8.24 21.65
C VAL A 10 -15.62 7.87 20.28
N VAL A 11 -14.41 8.31 20.02
CA VAL A 11 -13.63 7.89 18.86
C VAL A 11 -12.66 6.78 19.23
N THR A 12 -12.42 5.86 18.32
CA THR A 12 -11.34 4.86 18.40
C THR A 12 -10.56 4.92 17.10
N VAL A 13 -9.31 5.37 17.17
CA VAL A 13 -8.48 5.67 16.01
C VAL A 13 -7.32 4.71 15.92
N PHE A 14 -7.32 3.87 14.89
CA PHE A 14 -6.18 3.03 14.55
C PHE A 14 -5.22 3.81 13.67
N LEU A 15 -4.02 4.05 14.16
CA LEU A 15 -2.89 4.53 13.37
C LEU A 15 -2.17 3.33 12.81
N ARG A 16 -2.07 3.23 11.49
CA ARG A 16 -1.37 2.15 10.80
C ARG A 16 -0.09 2.68 10.16
N HIS A 17 1.00 1.94 10.34
CA HIS A 17 2.24 2.15 9.60
C HIS A 17 2.70 0.80 9.05
N ASP A 18 2.81 0.71 7.74
CA ASP A 18 3.09 -0.50 6.95
C ASP A 18 2.11 -1.65 7.25
N ALA A 19 1.81 -2.37 7.94
CA ALA A 19 0.77 -3.35 8.24
C ALA A 19 0.60 -3.56 9.76
N ASP A 20 1.29 -2.72 10.55
CA ASP A 20 1.17 -2.67 12.00
C ASP A 20 0.26 -1.52 12.42
N VAL A 21 -0.39 -1.69 13.56
CA VAL A 21 -1.17 -0.63 14.23
C VAL A 21 -0.53 -0.23 15.54
N LEU A 22 -0.67 1.04 15.90
CA LEU A 22 -0.25 1.54 17.20
C LEU A 22 -1.25 1.10 18.27
N LEU A 23 -0.77 0.38 19.29
CA LEU A 23 -1.51 0.12 20.51
C LEU A 23 -0.89 0.90 21.67
N LEU A 24 -1.75 1.47 22.52
CA LEU A 24 -1.40 2.25 23.70
C LEU A 24 -1.88 1.50 24.95
N ARG A 25 -1.06 1.42 25.99
CA ARG A 25 -1.45 0.83 27.26
C ARG A 25 -1.87 1.92 28.23
N ARG A 26 -3.12 1.88 28.64
CA ARG A 26 -3.75 2.90 29.49
C ARG A 26 -3.10 2.96 30.88
N SER A 27 -2.80 4.16 31.34
CA SER A 27 -2.22 4.38 32.68
C SER A 27 -3.27 4.31 33.79
N GLU A 28 -2.84 4.42 35.05
CA GLU A 28 -3.75 4.50 36.21
C GLU A 28 -4.44 5.87 36.34
N THR A 29 -4.01 6.87 35.58
CA THR A 29 -4.59 8.23 35.61
C THR A 29 -5.86 8.32 34.79
N VAL A 30 -6.12 7.40 33.86
CA VAL A 30 -7.36 7.39 33.06
C VAL A 30 -8.55 6.86 33.83
N GLY A 31 -9.75 7.40 33.53
CA GLY A 31 -10.97 7.10 34.25
C GLY A 31 -11.54 5.70 34.10
N SER A 32 -11.12 4.94 33.05
CA SER A 32 -11.64 3.60 32.71
C SER A 32 -10.59 2.70 32.10
N TYR A 33 -10.73 1.39 32.29
CA TYR A 33 -9.92 0.33 31.67
C TYR A 33 -8.41 0.47 31.89
N SER A 34 -7.98 0.92 33.07
CA SER A 34 -6.56 1.06 33.43
C SER A 34 -5.79 -0.23 33.22
N GLY A 35 -4.58 -0.14 32.64
CA GLY A 35 -3.68 -1.25 32.34
C GLY A 35 -4.06 -2.07 31.10
N GLN A 36 -5.18 -1.81 30.45
CA GLN A 36 -5.59 -2.47 29.21
C GLN A 36 -5.00 -1.76 27.99
N TRP A 37 -4.88 -2.51 26.91
CA TRP A 37 -4.45 -1.98 25.61
C TRP A 37 -5.63 -1.37 24.85
N CYS A 38 -5.40 -0.26 24.18
CA CYS A 38 -6.38 0.43 23.34
C CYS A 38 -5.68 0.97 22.07
N ALA A 39 -6.46 1.45 21.12
CA ALA A 39 -6.00 2.39 20.09
C ALA A 39 -6.10 3.81 20.65
N VAL A 40 -5.70 4.84 19.91
CA VAL A 40 -5.93 6.25 20.27
C VAL A 40 -7.43 6.46 20.45
N ALA A 41 -7.87 7.07 21.55
CA ALA A 41 -9.28 7.13 21.90
C ALA A 41 -9.64 8.30 22.82
N GLY A 42 -10.76 8.97 22.53
CA GLY A 42 -11.30 10.02 23.37
C GLY A 42 -12.77 10.34 23.10
N HIS A 43 -13.27 11.39 23.75
CA HIS A 43 -14.66 11.80 23.65
C HIS A 43 -14.94 12.58 22.36
N ALA A 44 -16.01 12.25 21.65
CA ALA A 44 -16.32 12.88 20.36
C ALA A 44 -16.91 14.29 20.43
N GLU A 45 -17.48 14.71 21.55
CA GLU A 45 -18.06 16.05 21.80
C GLU A 45 -18.96 16.58 20.65
N GLY A 46 -19.62 15.68 19.91
CA GLY A 46 -20.52 16.01 18.79
C GLY A 46 -19.87 16.18 17.42
N ASP A 47 -18.54 16.18 17.31
CA ASP A 47 -17.79 16.14 16.05
C ASP A 47 -16.69 15.04 16.09
N PRO A 48 -17.05 13.80 15.73
CA PRO A 48 -16.09 12.69 15.77
C PRO A 48 -14.86 12.87 14.87
N ASP A 49 -14.99 13.57 13.74
CA ASP A 49 -13.86 13.81 12.83
C ASP A 49 -12.83 14.78 13.45
N ALA A 50 -13.31 15.82 14.11
CA ALA A 50 -12.44 16.77 14.80
C ALA A 50 -11.80 16.12 16.04
N ALA A 51 -12.59 15.35 16.82
CA ALA A 51 -12.10 14.63 17.99
C ALA A 51 -11.01 13.61 17.61
N ALA A 52 -11.20 12.82 16.55
CA ALA A 52 -10.20 11.86 16.11
C ALA A 52 -8.84 12.52 15.80
N ARG A 53 -8.83 13.71 15.19
CA ARG A 53 -7.60 14.46 14.89
C ARG A 53 -6.97 15.06 16.15
N GLU A 54 -7.79 15.54 17.09
CA GLU A 54 -7.28 16.09 18.33
C GLU A 54 -6.63 15.02 19.19
N GLU A 55 -7.29 13.85 19.33
CA GLU A 55 -6.73 12.73 20.09
C GLU A 55 -5.43 12.17 19.47
N ILE A 56 -5.33 12.13 18.13
CA ILE A 56 -4.05 11.81 17.48
C ILE A 56 -2.94 12.75 17.97
N ARG A 57 -3.21 14.07 18.00
CA ARG A 57 -2.22 15.06 18.42
C ARG A 57 -1.88 14.91 19.90
N GLU A 58 -2.89 14.76 20.78
CA GLU A 58 -2.72 14.72 22.22
C GLU A 58 -2.05 13.44 22.71
N GLU A 59 -2.46 12.28 22.18
CA GLU A 59 -1.95 10.99 22.63
C GLU A 59 -0.67 10.53 21.95
N THR A 60 -0.33 11.09 20.77
CA THR A 60 0.82 10.60 19.98
C THR A 60 1.82 11.68 19.60
N GLY A 61 1.45 12.96 19.72
CA GLY A 61 2.28 14.08 19.30
C GLY A 61 2.40 14.23 17.76
N LEU A 62 1.72 13.40 16.97
CA LEU A 62 1.71 13.52 15.51
C LEU A 62 0.84 14.70 15.07
N ASP A 63 1.25 15.38 14.00
CA ASP A 63 0.42 16.41 13.35
C ASP A 63 -0.63 15.73 12.46
N PRO A 64 -1.95 15.85 12.78
CA PRO A 64 -2.99 15.19 12.01
C PRO A 64 -3.16 15.69 10.58
N GLU A 65 -2.54 16.81 10.18
CA GLU A 65 -2.56 17.31 8.81
C GLU A 65 -1.29 16.94 8.02
N ALA A 66 -0.15 16.77 8.71
CA ALA A 66 1.13 16.50 8.06
C ALA A 66 1.56 15.02 8.16
N ASP A 67 1.36 14.38 9.33
CA ASP A 67 1.95 13.07 9.63
C ASP A 67 1.00 11.90 9.39
N VAL A 68 -0.32 12.14 9.25
CA VAL A 68 -1.29 11.06 9.05
C VAL A 68 -2.25 11.35 7.90
N THR A 69 -2.80 10.28 7.33
CA THR A 69 -3.79 10.35 6.25
C THR A 69 -5.00 9.51 6.63
N LEU A 70 -6.20 10.10 6.63
CA LEU A 70 -7.43 9.36 6.87
C LEU A 70 -7.69 8.37 5.72
N ILE A 71 -7.80 7.09 6.08
CA ILE A 71 -8.07 5.99 5.13
C ILE A 71 -9.54 5.60 5.15
N ARG A 72 -10.12 5.42 6.36
CA ARG A 72 -11.50 4.96 6.49
C ARG A 72 -12.16 5.46 7.76
N ARG A 73 -13.46 5.72 7.65
CA ARG A 73 -14.39 5.83 8.77
C ARG A 73 -15.24 4.58 8.81
N GLY A 74 -15.32 3.92 9.96
CA GLY A 74 -16.22 2.80 10.18
C GLY A 74 -17.62 3.26 10.58
N GLU A 75 -18.60 2.40 10.39
CA GLU A 75 -19.96 2.64 10.91
C GLU A 75 -19.95 2.64 12.44
N PRO A 76 -20.51 3.65 13.10
CA PRO A 76 -20.60 3.70 14.55
C PRO A 76 -21.37 2.52 15.13
N PHE A 77 -21.08 2.15 16.37
CA PHE A 77 -21.76 1.07 17.06
C PHE A 77 -21.78 1.25 18.58
N ASP A 78 -22.76 0.63 19.21
CA ASP A 78 -22.93 0.67 20.65
C ASP A 78 -22.09 -0.39 21.38
N VAL A 79 -21.46 0.02 22.45
CA VAL A 79 -20.81 -0.85 23.44
C VAL A 79 -21.45 -0.59 24.79
N VAL A 80 -21.99 -1.61 25.41
CA VAL A 80 -22.59 -1.52 26.74
C VAL A 80 -21.64 -2.16 27.74
N ASP A 81 -21.20 -1.36 28.70
CA ASP A 81 -20.38 -1.85 29.81
C ASP A 81 -21.25 -1.83 31.10
N GLU A 82 -21.70 -3.04 31.51
CA GLU A 82 -22.55 -3.21 32.69
C GLU A 82 -21.80 -2.90 34.00
N ASP A 83 -20.45 -3.14 34.01
CA ASP A 83 -19.64 -2.90 35.24
C ASP A 83 -19.44 -1.41 35.47
N LEU A 84 -19.28 -0.62 34.43
CA LEU A 84 -19.20 0.84 34.49
C LEU A 84 -20.60 1.50 34.48
N GLY A 85 -21.65 0.76 34.10
CA GLY A 85 -22.99 1.29 33.88
C GLY A 85 -23.07 2.35 32.78
N THR A 86 -22.22 2.22 31.75
CA THR A 86 -22.09 3.21 30.68
C THR A 86 -22.39 2.56 29.32
N ARG A 87 -23.03 3.32 28.45
CA ARG A 87 -23.21 3.00 27.04
C ARG A 87 -22.36 3.93 26.20
N TRP A 88 -21.46 3.34 25.43
CA TRP A 88 -20.59 4.06 24.51
C TRP A 88 -21.13 3.96 23.08
N LEU A 89 -21.14 5.07 22.33
CA LEU A 89 -21.29 5.07 20.89
C LEU A 89 -19.89 5.25 20.30
N VAL A 90 -19.32 4.18 19.77
CA VAL A 90 -17.94 4.16 19.28
C VAL A 90 -17.90 4.50 17.80
N HIS A 91 -17.06 5.48 17.42
CA HIS A 91 -16.77 5.89 16.07
C HIS A 91 -15.36 5.39 15.67
N PRO A 92 -15.22 4.31 14.90
CA PRO A 92 -13.92 3.77 14.52
C PRO A 92 -13.32 4.49 13.32
N TYR A 93 -12.00 4.71 13.38
CA TYR A 93 -11.21 5.33 12.31
C TYR A 93 -9.95 4.56 12.01
N LEU A 94 -9.51 4.58 10.75
CA LEU A 94 -8.19 4.13 10.31
C LEU A 94 -7.48 5.28 9.62
N PHE A 95 -6.27 5.59 10.11
CA PHE A 95 -5.34 6.52 9.49
C PHE A 95 -4.04 5.80 9.17
N ASP A 96 -3.42 6.13 8.03
CA ASP A 96 -2.03 5.75 7.76
C ASP A 96 -1.10 6.82 8.35
N ALA A 97 -0.14 6.38 9.16
CA ALA A 97 0.91 7.23 9.73
C ALA A 97 2.17 7.15 8.87
N ARG A 98 2.82 8.29 8.65
CA ARG A 98 4.07 8.38 7.88
C ARG A 98 5.31 7.97 8.67
N THR A 99 5.20 7.89 9.99
CA THR A 99 6.29 7.59 10.91
C THR A 99 5.81 6.77 12.10
N ARG A 100 6.71 5.97 12.66
CA ARG A 100 6.49 5.27 13.93
C ARG A 100 6.94 6.09 15.15
N ALA A 101 7.54 7.27 14.95
CA ALA A 101 8.02 8.11 16.03
C ALA A 101 6.85 8.84 16.68
N VAL A 102 6.37 8.34 17.83
CA VAL A 102 5.29 8.93 18.62
C VAL A 102 5.81 9.39 19.98
N THR A 103 5.17 10.41 20.53
CA THR A 103 5.42 10.90 21.88
C THR A 103 4.11 10.87 22.66
N THR A 104 3.97 9.89 23.55
CA THR A 104 2.74 9.67 24.30
C THR A 104 2.61 10.63 25.49
N ASN A 105 1.37 10.88 25.91
CA ASN A 105 1.03 11.69 27.08
C ASN A 105 0.99 10.85 28.38
N ASP A 106 0.58 11.46 29.51
CA ASP A 106 0.50 10.81 30.83
C ASP A 106 -0.58 9.73 30.94
N GLU A 107 -1.48 9.62 29.96
CA GLU A 107 -2.53 8.61 29.89
C GLU A 107 -2.02 7.27 29.42
N THR A 108 -0.82 7.22 28.87
CA THR A 108 -0.19 6.02 28.26
C THR A 108 1.06 5.63 29.05
N THR A 109 1.14 4.36 29.48
CA THR A 109 2.32 3.79 30.14
C THR A 109 3.28 3.10 29.20
N GLU A 110 2.77 2.50 28.14
CA GLU A 110 3.51 1.77 27.09
C GLU A 110 2.85 1.98 25.74
N HIS A 111 3.61 1.94 24.67
CA HIS A 111 3.07 1.91 23.31
C HIS A 111 3.87 0.93 22.44
N GLU A 112 3.19 0.27 21.52
CA GLU A 112 3.80 -0.68 20.60
C GLU A 112 3.14 -0.58 19.21
N TRP A 113 3.97 -0.71 18.18
CA TRP A 113 3.50 -0.96 16.82
C TRP A 113 3.50 -2.48 16.59
N VAL A 114 2.31 -3.04 16.39
CA VAL A 114 2.13 -4.50 16.30
C VAL A 114 1.14 -4.88 15.20
N PRO A 115 1.22 -6.11 14.68
CA PRO A 115 0.15 -6.63 13.84
C PRO A 115 -1.21 -6.49 14.54
N PRO A 116 -2.27 -6.03 13.86
CA PRO A 116 -3.59 -5.86 14.48
C PRO A 116 -4.15 -7.11 15.15
N THR A 117 -3.72 -8.28 14.71
CA THR A 117 -4.11 -9.59 15.28
C THR A 117 -3.69 -9.75 16.74
N GLU A 118 -2.71 -8.97 17.22
CA GLU A 118 -2.35 -8.90 18.65
C GLU A 118 -3.52 -8.41 19.53
N ILE A 119 -4.48 -7.66 18.97
CA ILE A 119 -5.70 -7.26 19.67
C ILE A 119 -6.49 -8.48 20.17
N LEU A 120 -6.46 -9.59 19.43
CA LEU A 120 -7.18 -10.83 19.80
C LEU A 120 -6.54 -11.56 20.98
N CYS A 121 -5.24 -11.35 21.22
CA CYS A 121 -4.45 -12.10 22.22
C CYS A 121 -4.16 -11.28 23.48
N ARG A 122 -4.32 -9.95 23.43
CA ARG A 122 -4.01 -9.05 24.57
C ARG A 122 -5.25 -8.73 25.40
N GLY A 123 -5.04 -8.30 26.65
CA GLY A 123 -6.09 -7.69 27.45
C GLY A 123 -6.39 -6.27 26.97
N THR A 124 -7.41 -6.13 26.15
CA THR A 124 -7.79 -4.85 25.50
C THR A 124 -9.05 -4.26 26.11
N VAL A 125 -9.30 -2.98 25.84
CA VAL A 125 -10.61 -2.37 26.11
C VAL A 125 -11.71 -3.14 25.35
N PRO A 126 -12.96 -3.14 25.88
CA PRO A 126 -14.06 -3.88 25.23
C PRO A 126 -14.24 -3.51 23.77
N GLU A 127 -14.52 -4.51 22.96
CA GLU A 127 -14.84 -4.38 21.53
C GLU A 127 -13.77 -3.68 20.66
N LEU A 128 -12.51 -3.69 21.09
CA LEU A 128 -11.42 -3.09 20.30
C LEU A 128 -11.26 -3.78 18.94
N TRP A 129 -11.37 -5.13 18.90
CA TRP A 129 -11.36 -5.84 17.62
C TRP A 129 -12.56 -5.49 16.74
N THR A 130 -13.76 -5.38 17.30
CA THR A 130 -14.96 -4.96 16.56
C THR A 130 -14.78 -3.57 15.94
N SER A 131 -14.11 -2.66 16.66
CA SER A 131 -13.74 -1.33 16.13
C SER A 131 -12.79 -1.47 14.94
N TYR A 132 -11.74 -2.29 15.06
CA TYR A 132 -10.78 -2.54 13.98
C TYR A 132 -11.41 -3.23 12.77
N ASP A 133 -12.27 -4.24 13.00
CA ASP A 133 -12.96 -4.98 11.93
C ASP A 133 -13.78 -4.08 11.00
N ARG A 134 -14.32 -2.96 11.53
CA ARG A 134 -15.08 -1.98 10.75
C ARG A 134 -14.23 -1.09 9.84
N VAL A 135 -12.93 -1.03 10.06
CA VAL A 135 -12.03 -0.13 9.33
C VAL A 135 -10.88 -0.84 8.63
N ARG A 136 -10.59 -2.10 8.97
CA ARG A 136 -9.51 -2.88 8.35
C ARG A 136 -9.70 -3.08 6.84
N PRO A 137 -8.64 -3.41 6.09
CA PRO A 137 -8.75 -3.79 4.69
C PRO A 137 -9.70 -4.98 4.49
N THR A 138 -10.41 -5.00 3.37
CA THR A 138 -11.29 -6.08 2.94
C THR A 138 -11.03 -6.45 1.49
N VAL A 139 -11.64 -7.54 0.99
CA VAL A 139 -11.59 -7.88 -0.44
C VAL A 139 -12.13 -6.73 -1.30
N GLU A 140 -13.21 -6.08 -0.85
CA GLU A 140 -13.81 -4.92 -1.52
C GLU A 140 -12.85 -3.73 -1.53
N THR A 141 -12.06 -3.52 -0.46
CA THR A 141 -10.98 -2.52 -0.43
C THR A 141 -9.99 -2.74 -1.57
N VAL A 142 -9.53 -3.98 -1.75
CA VAL A 142 -8.58 -4.32 -2.81
C VAL A 142 -9.20 -4.15 -4.21
N ALA A 143 -10.47 -4.53 -4.37
CA ALA A 143 -11.16 -4.49 -5.66
C ALA A 143 -11.49 -3.05 -6.12
N GLU A 144 -11.89 -2.18 -5.22
CA GLU A 144 -12.52 -0.89 -5.53
C GLU A 144 -11.58 0.31 -5.40
N ASP A 145 -10.47 0.19 -4.69
CA ASP A 145 -9.56 1.31 -4.49
C ASP A 145 -8.86 1.73 -5.78
N GLN A 146 -9.09 2.97 -6.19
CA GLN A 146 -8.52 3.59 -7.40
C GLN A 146 -7.34 4.52 -7.09
N LYS A 147 -7.01 4.72 -5.80
CA LYS A 147 -6.00 5.69 -5.36
C LYS A 147 -4.65 5.06 -5.05
N ARG A 148 -4.65 3.90 -4.39
CA ARG A 148 -3.42 3.21 -3.99
C ARG A 148 -2.77 2.47 -5.15
N GLY A 149 -1.44 2.38 -5.13
CA GLY A 149 -0.67 1.59 -6.07
C GLY A 149 -0.72 0.09 -5.77
N SER A 150 -0.26 -0.71 -6.73
CA SER A 150 -0.32 -2.18 -6.66
C SER A 150 0.44 -2.78 -5.48
N SER A 151 1.60 -2.22 -5.08
CA SER A 151 2.34 -2.66 -3.88
C SER A 151 1.50 -2.49 -2.61
N SER A 152 0.91 -1.30 -2.38
CA SER A 152 0.07 -1.04 -1.20
C SER A 152 -1.18 -1.90 -1.18
N LEU A 153 -1.85 -2.10 -2.33
CA LEU A 153 -3.04 -2.97 -2.39
C LEU A 153 -2.71 -4.44 -2.14
N SER A 154 -1.53 -4.89 -2.53
CA SER A 154 -1.08 -6.26 -2.24
C SER A 154 -0.80 -6.47 -0.75
N LEU A 155 -0.31 -5.45 -0.02
CA LEU A 155 -0.20 -5.49 1.44
C LEU A 155 -1.59 -5.55 2.08
N CYS A 156 -2.56 -4.72 1.64
CA CYS A 156 -3.94 -4.80 2.11
C CYS A 156 -4.57 -6.20 1.90
N ALA A 157 -4.23 -6.88 0.79
CA ALA A 157 -4.69 -8.24 0.55
C ALA A 157 -4.10 -9.24 1.55
N LEU A 158 -2.80 -9.11 1.86
CA LEU A 158 -2.12 -9.94 2.85
C LEU A 158 -2.61 -9.64 4.28
N GLU A 159 -2.81 -8.37 4.63
CA GLU A 159 -3.39 -7.95 5.90
C GLU A 159 -4.75 -8.61 6.10
N HIS A 160 -5.64 -8.52 5.11
CA HIS A 160 -6.95 -9.16 5.19
C HIS A 160 -6.85 -10.69 5.35
N LEU A 161 -5.97 -11.34 4.59
CA LEU A 161 -5.75 -12.79 4.69
C LEU A 161 -5.22 -13.20 6.08
N ARG A 162 -4.27 -12.46 6.63
CA ARG A 162 -3.73 -12.64 7.98
C ARG A 162 -4.84 -12.49 9.02
N ASP A 163 -5.61 -11.42 8.95
CA ASP A 163 -6.65 -11.09 9.93
C ASP A 163 -7.76 -12.14 9.94
N GLU A 164 -8.21 -12.62 8.77
CA GLU A 164 -9.19 -13.72 8.66
C GLU A 164 -8.64 -15.03 9.23
N ALA A 165 -7.36 -15.30 9.02
CA ALA A 165 -6.71 -16.49 9.55
C ALA A 165 -6.58 -16.43 11.07
N ALA A 166 -6.19 -15.32 11.65
CA ALA A 166 -6.08 -15.11 13.10
C ALA A 166 -7.44 -15.20 13.79
N LEU A 167 -8.50 -14.60 13.20
CA LEU A 167 -9.89 -14.80 13.66
C LEU A 167 -10.30 -16.27 13.66
N GLY A 168 -9.91 -17.00 12.62
CA GLY A 168 -10.15 -18.45 12.53
C GLY A 168 -9.49 -19.22 13.66
N VAL A 169 -8.30 -18.81 14.09
CA VAL A 169 -7.60 -19.42 15.25
C VAL A 169 -8.35 -19.13 16.55
N GLU A 170 -8.72 -17.87 16.79
CA GLU A 170 -9.32 -17.45 18.07
C GLU A 170 -10.75 -17.97 18.24
N LEU A 171 -11.57 -17.84 17.19
CA LEU A 171 -12.99 -18.21 17.25
C LEU A 171 -13.27 -19.66 16.85
N GLY A 172 -12.30 -20.38 16.29
CA GLY A 172 -12.50 -21.72 15.73
C GLY A 172 -13.53 -21.77 14.60
N SER A 173 -13.81 -20.64 13.95
CA SER A 173 -14.90 -20.46 13.01
C SER A 173 -14.49 -20.60 11.54
N THR A 174 -13.20 -20.61 11.25
CA THR A 174 -12.64 -20.60 9.90
C THR A 174 -11.71 -21.81 9.71
N ASP A 175 -11.81 -22.45 8.56
CA ASP A 175 -10.95 -23.56 8.15
C ASP A 175 -10.14 -23.21 6.91
N TRP A 176 -9.27 -24.12 6.48
CA TRP A 176 -8.49 -23.96 5.25
C TRP A 176 -9.35 -23.66 4.02
N ALA A 177 -10.52 -24.32 3.87
CA ALA A 177 -11.36 -24.15 2.69
C ALA A 177 -11.97 -22.75 2.60
N ALA A 178 -12.35 -22.18 3.74
CA ALA A 178 -12.84 -20.80 3.83
C ALA A 178 -11.72 -19.81 3.50
N LEU A 179 -10.52 -19.97 4.09
CA LEU A 179 -9.36 -19.13 3.80
C LEU A 179 -8.90 -19.24 2.34
N ALA A 180 -8.93 -20.45 1.76
CA ALA A 180 -8.67 -20.65 0.35
C ALA A 180 -9.68 -19.89 -0.53
N THR A 181 -10.93 -19.81 -0.11
CA THR A 181 -11.96 -19.03 -0.82
C THR A 181 -11.66 -17.53 -0.74
N THR A 182 -11.30 -17.01 0.44
CA THR A 182 -10.88 -15.62 0.63
C THR A 182 -9.64 -15.31 -0.22
N ALA A 183 -8.63 -16.18 -0.21
CA ALA A 183 -7.41 -16.02 -0.99
C ALA A 183 -7.69 -15.95 -2.51
N ARG A 184 -8.62 -16.80 -3.03
CA ARG A 184 -9.05 -16.70 -4.44
C ARG A 184 -9.70 -15.36 -4.75
N ARG A 185 -10.60 -14.89 -3.89
CA ARG A 185 -11.26 -13.58 -4.07
C ARG A 185 -10.24 -12.43 -4.08
N LEU A 186 -9.26 -12.45 -3.19
CA LEU A 186 -8.19 -11.47 -3.15
C LEU A 186 -7.33 -11.52 -4.40
N ARG A 187 -6.88 -12.71 -4.82
CA ARG A 187 -6.09 -12.93 -6.03
C ARG A 187 -6.78 -12.39 -7.28
N ASP A 188 -8.09 -12.61 -7.37
CA ASP A 188 -8.90 -12.31 -8.54
C ASP A 188 -9.51 -10.89 -8.48
N ALA A 189 -9.32 -10.14 -7.37
CA ALA A 189 -9.89 -8.82 -7.16
C ALA A 189 -9.37 -7.76 -8.16
N ARG A 190 -8.08 -7.82 -8.52
CA ARG A 190 -7.42 -6.88 -9.45
C ARG A 190 -6.49 -7.64 -10.40
N PRO A 191 -7.02 -8.27 -11.46
CA PRO A 191 -6.23 -9.10 -12.38
C PRO A 191 -5.08 -8.37 -13.09
N SER A 192 -5.18 -7.06 -13.28
CA SER A 192 -4.13 -6.20 -13.83
C SER A 192 -2.93 -6.01 -12.87
N MET A 193 -3.13 -6.23 -11.58
CA MET A 193 -2.11 -6.05 -10.54
C MET A 193 -1.54 -7.40 -10.10
N VAL A 194 -0.68 -7.99 -10.91
CA VAL A 194 -0.12 -9.34 -10.73
C VAL A 194 0.56 -9.56 -9.37
N VAL A 195 1.12 -8.51 -8.77
CA VAL A 195 1.76 -8.56 -7.45
C VAL A 195 0.80 -9.04 -6.35
N ILE A 196 -0.49 -8.69 -6.43
CA ILE A 196 -1.51 -9.14 -5.46
C ILE A 196 -1.63 -10.66 -5.53
N ALA A 197 -1.82 -11.20 -6.73
CA ALA A 197 -1.93 -12.63 -6.95
C ALA A 197 -0.66 -13.38 -6.51
N ASN A 198 0.52 -12.86 -6.85
CA ASN A 198 1.80 -13.50 -6.53
C ASN A 198 2.07 -13.56 -5.01
N ARG A 199 1.81 -12.48 -4.28
CA ARG A 199 1.98 -12.41 -2.82
C ARG A 199 0.97 -13.30 -2.11
N VAL A 200 -0.31 -13.26 -2.48
CA VAL A 200 -1.35 -14.17 -1.92
C VAL A 200 -0.99 -15.63 -2.21
N ASN A 201 -0.61 -15.96 -3.44
CA ASN A 201 -0.21 -17.33 -3.79
C ASN A 201 1.02 -17.79 -3.01
N ARG A 202 1.99 -16.92 -2.72
CA ARG A 202 3.17 -17.26 -1.92
C ARG A 202 2.79 -17.58 -0.47
N ALA A 203 1.96 -16.76 0.17
CA ALA A 203 1.47 -17.01 1.52
C ALA A 203 0.69 -18.33 1.60
N MET A 204 -0.25 -18.55 0.70
CA MET A 204 -1.06 -19.77 0.67
C MET A 204 -0.22 -21.02 0.36
N SER A 205 0.73 -20.93 -0.59
CA SER A 205 1.63 -22.03 -0.92
C SER A 205 2.52 -22.42 0.29
N ALA A 206 2.98 -21.43 1.07
CA ALA A 206 3.78 -21.70 2.26
C ALA A 206 2.95 -22.38 3.37
N ALA A 207 1.67 -22.06 3.49
CA ALA A 207 0.76 -22.64 4.47
C ALA A 207 0.15 -24.01 4.07
N ALA A 208 0.17 -24.34 2.77
CA ALA A 208 -0.56 -25.49 2.22
C ALA A 208 -0.16 -26.84 2.83
N GLY A 209 1.11 -27.01 3.22
CA GLY A 209 1.60 -28.24 3.83
C GLY A 209 0.97 -28.57 5.19
N GLU A 210 0.60 -27.56 5.97
CA GLU A 210 -0.11 -27.69 7.24
C GLU A 210 -1.63 -27.60 7.07
N GLY A 211 -2.09 -26.72 6.15
CA GLY A 211 -3.52 -26.54 5.83
C GLY A 211 -4.35 -26.03 7.02
N THR A 212 -3.77 -25.19 7.88
CA THR A 212 -4.44 -24.66 9.08
C THR A 212 -4.51 -23.13 9.08
N PRO A 213 -5.50 -22.52 9.76
CA PRO A 213 -5.57 -21.08 9.92
C PRO A 213 -4.28 -20.49 10.53
N ALA A 214 -3.70 -21.13 11.55
CA ALA A 214 -2.46 -20.70 12.17
C ALA A 214 -1.27 -20.70 11.19
N ALA A 215 -1.23 -21.62 10.23
CA ALA A 215 -0.20 -21.63 9.20
C ALA A 215 -0.39 -20.48 8.19
N VAL A 216 -1.64 -20.14 7.85
CA VAL A 216 -1.95 -19.02 6.95
C VAL A 216 -1.61 -17.69 7.63
N ASP A 217 -1.96 -17.51 8.90
CA ASP A 217 -1.63 -16.32 9.69
C ASP A 217 -0.10 -16.07 9.69
N ARG A 218 0.68 -17.08 10.10
CA ARG A 218 2.15 -16.98 10.08
C ARG A 218 2.72 -16.71 8.69
N ALA A 219 2.19 -17.37 7.67
CA ALA A 219 2.67 -17.21 6.30
C ALA A 219 2.32 -15.84 5.71
N ALA A 220 1.14 -15.31 5.99
CA ALA A 220 0.73 -13.97 5.57
C ALA A 220 1.55 -12.88 6.27
N THR A 221 1.80 -13.02 7.58
CA THR A 221 2.67 -12.11 8.33
C THR A 221 4.10 -12.11 7.77
N ALA A 222 4.70 -13.29 7.58
CA ALA A 222 6.04 -13.40 7.00
C ALA A 222 6.12 -12.85 5.55
N GLU A 223 5.03 -12.97 4.79
CA GLU A 223 4.98 -12.42 3.44
C GLU A 223 4.83 -10.89 3.43
N ILE A 224 4.14 -10.30 4.42
CA ILE A 224 4.09 -8.84 4.63
C ILE A 224 5.51 -8.32 4.89
N ASP A 225 6.21 -8.91 5.86
CA ASP A 225 7.58 -8.50 6.21
C ASP A 225 8.53 -8.60 5.00
N ARG A 226 8.43 -9.71 4.26
CA ARG A 226 9.22 -9.91 3.04
C ARG A 226 8.89 -8.88 1.97
N ALA A 227 7.61 -8.55 1.80
CA ALA A 227 7.16 -7.62 0.78
C ALA A 227 7.67 -6.19 1.05
N LEU A 228 7.65 -5.77 2.32
CA LEU A 228 8.19 -4.47 2.75
C LEU A 228 9.71 -4.42 2.55
N ALA A 229 10.44 -5.44 3.02
CA ALA A 229 11.89 -5.53 2.82
C ALA A 229 12.28 -5.58 1.33
N ALA A 230 11.48 -6.23 0.47
CA ALA A 230 11.76 -6.27 -0.96
C ALA A 230 11.62 -4.90 -1.64
N ASP A 231 10.60 -4.11 -1.26
CA ASP A 231 10.44 -2.75 -1.78
C ASP A 231 11.61 -1.83 -1.35
N GLU A 232 12.08 -1.93 -0.09
CA GLU A 232 13.23 -1.18 0.43
C GLU A 232 14.54 -1.59 -0.27
N LEU A 233 14.82 -2.90 -0.38
CA LEU A 233 16.03 -3.40 -1.04
C LEU A 233 16.08 -3.03 -2.52
N ALA A 234 14.97 -3.14 -3.23
CA ALA A 234 14.91 -2.74 -4.64
C ALA A 234 15.18 -1.23 -4.79
N ALA A 235 14.64 -0.41 -3.88
CA ALA A 235 14.87 1.02 -3.86
C ALA A 235 16.35 1.37 -3.60
N ALA A 236 16.98 0.73 -2.61
CA ALA A 236 18.39 0.90 -2.29
C ALA A 236 19.31 0.52 -3.48
N HIS A 237 19.06 -0.64 -4.10
CA HIS A 237 19.80 -1.07 -5.29
C HIS A 237 19.64 -0.10 -6.47
N ALA A 238 18.47 0.53 -6.61
CA ALA A 238 18.27 1.55 -7.64
C ALA A 238 18.97 2.86 -7.28
N ALA A 239 18.87 3.31 -6.03
CA ALA A 239 19.50 4.54 -5.55
C ALA A 239 21.01 4.57 -5.79
N GLU A 240 21.71 3.45 -5.56
CA GLU A 240 23.14 3.29 -5.83
C GLU A 240 23.55 3.52 -7.30
N ARG A 241 22.59 3.44 -8.23
CA ARG A 241 22.82 3.58 -9.68
C ARG A 241 22.49 4.96 -10.21
N LEU A 242 21.78 5.78 -9.42
CA LEU A 242 21.29 7.05 -9.90
C LEU A 242 22.38 8.12 -9.91
N PRO A 243 22.54 8.87 -11.01
CA PRO A 243 23.34 10.08 -11.04
C PRO A 243 22.61 11.21 -10.31
N GLY A 244 23.31 12.32 -10.04
CA GLY A 244 22.74 13.48 -9.32
C GLY A 244 21.50 14.13 -9.99
N ARG A 245 21.26 13.89 -11.29
CA ARG A 245 20.12 14.47 -12.03
C ARG A 245 19.27 13.38 -12.65
N VAL A 246 18.04 13.22 -12.16
CA VAL A 246 17.14 12.12 -12.50
C VAL A 246 15.81 12.66 -12.99
N ALA A 247 15.17 11.94 -13.93
CA ALA A 247 13.81 12.19 -14.34
C ALA A 247 12.90 11.00 -14.02
N THR A 248 11.62 11.26 -13.75
CA THR A 248 10.60 10.23 -13.53
C THR A 248 9.21 10.67 -14.00
N LEU A 249 8.34 9.69 -14.25
CA LEU A 249 6.89 9.87 -14.43
C LEU A 249 6.12 8.95 -13.47
N SER A 250 6.78 8.40 -12.47
CA SER A 250 6.23 7.32 -11.65
C SER A 250 5.77 7.82 -10.28
N ARG A 251 4.63 7.28 -9.82
CA ARG A 251 4.14 7.39 -8.44
C ARG A 251 4.46 6.13 -7.62
N SER A 252 5.15 5.15 -8.18
CA SER A 252 5.47 3.91 -7.48
C SER A 252 6.19 4.18 -6.15
N GLY A 253 5.73 3.56 -5.06
CA GLY A 253 6.38 3.69 -3.75
C GLY A 253 7.86 3.33 -3.81
N THR A 254 8.23 2.24 -4.51
CA THR A 254 9.63 1.83 -4.69
C THR A 254 10.47 2.86 -5.45
N VAL A 255 9.88 3.54 -6.48
CA VAL A 255 10.56 4.64 -7.19
C VAL A 255 10.78 5.83 -6.25
N LEU A 256 9.75 6.20 -5.47
CA LEU A 256 9.83 7.33 -4.55
C LEU A 256 10.87 7.06 -3.44
N LEU A 257 10.89 5.84 -2.88
CA LEU A 257 11.91 5.41 -1.91
C LEU A 257 13.31 5.55 -2.51
N ALA A 258 13.53 5.06 -3.74
CA ALA A 258 14.83 5.18 -4.40
C ALA A 258 15.27 6.64 -4.62
N LEU A 259 14.33 7.53 -5.00
CA LEU A 259 14.61 8.95 -5.21
C LEU A 259 14.87 9.71 -3.90
N VAL A 260 14.22 9.29 -2.80
CA VAL A 260 14.43 9.87 -1.47
C VAL A 260 15.77 9.39 -0.87
N GLU A 261 16.14 8.13 -1.10
CA GLU A 261 17.38 7.55 -0.60
C GLU A 261 18.63 8.04 -1.35
N ALA A 262 18.47 8.33 -2.65
CA ALA A 262 19.57 8.79 -3.48
C ALA A 262 19.97 10.25 -3.17
N GLU A 263 21.28 10.55 -3.17
CA GLU A 263 21.80 11.91 -3.06
C GLU A 263 21.64 12.65 -4.41
N LEU A 264 20.49 13.30 -4.64
CA LEU A 264 20.14 13.95 -5.90
C LEU A 264 20.33 15.47 -5.84
N ASP A 265 20.85 16.04 -6.93
CA ASP A 265 20.92 17.49 -7.17
C ASP A 265 19.54 18.00 -7.66
N SER A 266 18.93 17.26 -8.59
CA SER A 266 17.63 17.63 -9.16
C SER A 266 16.82 16.45 -9.66
N VAL A 267 15.47 16.61 -9.60
CA VAL A 267 14.50 15.65 -10.13
C VAL A 267 13.52 16.36 -11.07
N LEU A 268 13.43 15.89 -12.32
CA LEU A 268 12.41 16.29 -13.28
C LEU A 268 11.25 15.29 -13.22
N VAL A 269 10.03 15.77 -12.94
CA VAL A 269 8.84 14.92 -12.78
C VAL A 269 7.82 15.28 -13.86
N ALA A 270 7.31 14.29 -14.59
CA ALA A 270 6.17 14.47 -15.50
C ALA A 270 4.85 14.43 -14.71
N GLU A 271 3.84 15.21 -15.13
CA GLU A 271 2.51 15.24 -14.47
C GLU A 271 1.78 13.89 -14.48
N SER A 272 2.14 13.00 -15.39
CA SER A 272 1.64 11.62 -15.49
C SER A 272 0.13 11.53 -15.76
N ARG A 273 -0.31 11.95 -16.94
CA ARG A 273 -1.69 11.72 -17.37
C ARG A 273 -1.97 10.23 -17.64
N PRO A 274 -3.22 9.80 -17.51
CA PRO A 274 -4.45 10.59 -17.25
C PRO A 274 -4.71 10.91 -15.77
N GLY A 275 -3.99 10.34 -14.81
CA GLY A 275 -4.31 10.46 -13.39
C GLY A 275 -3.66 11.64 -12.66
N LEU A 276 -2.70 12.35 -13.28
CA LEU A 276 -1.91 13.42 -12.69
C LEU A 276 -1.09 12.98 -11.44
N GLU A 277 -0.76 11.71 -11.37
CA GLU A 277 -0.07 11.12 -10.21
C GLU A 277 1.35 11.67 -10.00
N GLY A 278 1.93 12.32 -11.01
CA GLY A 278 3.24 12.97 -10.90
C GLY A 278 3.24 14.19 -9.98
N VAL A 279 2.08 14.82 -9.76
CA VAL A 279 1.96 15.96 -8.83
C VAL A 279 2.26 15.51 -7.41
N ASP A 280 1.56 14.48 -6.92
CA ASP A 280 1.78 13.92 -5.58
C ASP A 280 3.23 13.43 -5.40
N ALA A 281 3.80 12.83 -6.45
CA ALA A 281 5.19 12.37 -6.45
C ALA A 281 6.17 13.56 -6.30
N ALA A 282 5.97 14.64 -7.06
CA ALA A 282 6.81 15.83 -7.00
C ALA A 282 6.75 16.51 -5.61
N GLU A 283 5.54 16.65 -5.05
CA GLU A 283 5.34 17.22 -3.72
C GLU A 283 6.05 16.39 -2.65
N ARG A 284 5.94 15.07 -2.71
CA ARG A 284 6.62 14.16 -1.77
C ARG A 284 8.14 14.28 -1.87
N ILE A 285 8.71 14.20 -3.08
CA ILE A 285 10.16 14.34 -3.28
C ILE A 285 10.64 15.69 -2.75
N ALA A 286 9.92 16.77 -3.04
CA ALA A 286 10.28 18.11 -2.57
C ALA A 286 10.22 18.27 -1.04
N SER A 287 9.33 17.53 -0.37
CA SER A 287 9.21 17.58 1.09
C SER A 287 10.23 16.69 1.82
N GLU A 288 10.66 15.58 1.20
CA GLU A 288 11.51 14.57 1.82
C GLU A 288 13.00 14.66 1.40
N THR A 289 13.34 15.52 0.41
CA THR A 289 14.73 15.66 -0.08
C THR A 289 15.17 17.12 -0.19
N ALA A 290 16.48 17.32 -0.35
CA ALA A 290 17.05 18.64 -0.66
C ALA A 290 17.19 18.89 -2.17
N ALA A 291 16.77 17.96 -3.03
CA ALA A 291 16.89 18.06 -4.48
C ALA A 291 16.01 19.20 -5.03
N ALA A 292 16.46 19.87 -6.08
CA ALA A 292 15.64 20.81 -6.82
C ALA A 292 14.60 20.04 -7.66
N VAL A 293 13.31 20.15 -7.33
CA VAL A 293 12.23 19.43 -8.02
C VAL A 293 11.57 20.32 -9.05
N THR A 294 11.48 19.84 -10.29
CA THR A 294 10.74 20.49 -11.38
C THR A 294 9.64 19.58 -11.86
N ILE A 295 8.40 20.06 -11.90
CA ILE A 295 7.28 19.35 -12.50
C ILE A 295 6.94 19.93 -13.89
N THR A 296 6.57 19.06 -14.83
CA THR A 296 6.22 19.47 -16.19
C THR A 296 5.09 18.62 -16.76
N THR A 297 4.51 19.05 -17.88
CA THR A 297 3.53 18.27 -18.63
C THR A 297 4.21 17.08 -19.33
N ASP A 298 3.47 15.98 -19.52
CA ASP A 298 3.98 14.81 -20.26
C ASP A 298 4.49 15.18 -21.67
N ALA A 299 3.84 16.14 -22.31
CA ALA A 299 4.20 16.59 -23.66
C ALA A 299 5.55 17.33 -23.72
N ALA A 300 5.90 18.11 -22.70
CA ALA A 300 7.16 18.86 -22.62
C ALA A 300 8.31 18.02 -22.01
N PHE A 301 8.00 16.90 -21.40
CA PHE A 301 8.96 16.09 -20.64
C PHE A 301 10.19 15.71 -21.45
N GLY A 302 10.02 15.25 -22.68
CA GLY A 302 11.14 14.85 -23.55
C GLY A 302 12.10 15.98 -23.90
N GLU A 303 11.60 17.19 -24.11
CA GLU A 303 12.40 18.38 -24.39
C GLU A 303 13.20 18.82 -23.16
N LEU A 304 12.55 18.78 -22.00
CA LEU A 304 13.17 19.20 -20.74
C LEU A 304 14.23 18.23 -20.23
N LEU A 305 14.24 16.96 -20.67
CA LEU A 305 15.36 16.05 -20.34
C LEU A 305 16.71 16.61 -20.77
N ALA A 306 16.78 17.18 -21.98
CA ALA A 306 18.00 17.81 -22.50
C ALA A 306 18.35 19.10 -21.75
N GLU A 307 17.37 19.97 -21.51
CA GLU A 307 17.59 21.26 -20.82
C GLU A 307 18.08 21.09 -19.39
N HIS A 308 17.60 20.05 -18.68
CA HIS A 308 18.00 19.71 -17.32
C HIS A 308 19.23 18.81 -17.26
N GLU A 309 19.85 18.49 -18.41
CA GLU A 309 21.01 17.59 -18.50
C GLU A 309 20.79 16.30 -17.66
N THR A 310 19.62 15.70 -17.82
CA THR A 310 19.19 14.52 -17.09
C THR A 310 20.11 13.34 -17.35
N GLY A 311 20.73 12.77 -16.30
CA GLY A 311 21.64 11.64 -16.43
C GLY A 311 20.92 10.29 -16.46
N ALA A 312 19.76 10.16 -15.81
CA ALA A 312 18.98 8.93 -15.81
C ALA A 312 17.45 9.17 -15.79
N LEU A 313 16.71 8.28 -16.44
CA LEU A 313 15.27 8.11 -16.28
C LEU A 313 15.02 6.91 -15.36
N LEU A 314 14.33 7.11 -14.24
CA LEU A 314 13.89 6.05 -13.34
C LEU A 314 12.37 5.89 -13.44
N VAL A 315 11.90 4.67 -13.71
CA VAL A 315 10.48 4.33 -13.75
C VAL A 315 10.19 3.09 -12.92
N GLY A 316 8.94 2.91 -12.50
CA GLY A 316 8.46 1.67 -11.90
C GLY A 316 7.97 0.66 -12.93
N ALA A 317 7.42 -0.44 -12.43
CA ALA A 317 6.63 -1.38 -13.21
C ALA A 317 5.35 -1.75 -12.47
N ASP A 318 4.26 -1.94 -13.22
CA ASP A 318 3.04 -2.59 -12.73
C ASP A 318 3.10 -4.10 -12.95
N ALA A 319 3.76 -4.53 -14.04
CA ALA A 319 4.13 -5.92 -14.28
C ALA A 319 5.38 -6.02 -15.17
N VAL A 320 6.13 -7.12 -15.02
CA VAL A 320 7.15 -7.58 -15.96
C VAL A 320 6.64 -8.87 -16.59
N LEU A 321 6.45 -8.86 -17.92
CA LEU A 321 5.93 -10.01 -18.65
C LEU A 321 7.01 -11.08 -18.83
N PRO A 322 6.66 -12.37 -18.99
CA PRO A 322 7.64 -13.44 -19.19
C PRO A 322 8.54 -13.27 -20.42
N ASP A 323 8.15 -12.44 -21.39
CA ASP A 323 8.96 -12.06 -22.55
C ASP A 323 9.86 -10.84 -22.29
N GLY A 324 9.90 -10.35 -21.05
CA GLY A 324 10.72 -9.23 -20.60
C GLY A 324 10.09 -7.85 -20.80
N ARG A 325 8.94 -7.72 -21.48
CA ARG A 325 8.29 -6.41 -21.59
C ARG A 325 7.88 -5.89 -20.21
N VAL A 326 8.13 -4.61 -19.98
CA VAL A 326 7.74 -3.88 -18.76
C VAL A 326 6.40 -3.18 -19.01
N VAL A 327 5.39 -3.54 -18.26
CA VAL A 327 4.09 -2.84 -18.21
C VAL A 327 4.17 -1.76 -17.17
N ASN A 328 3.89 -0.52 -17.57
CA ASN A 328 3.87 0.62 -16.66
C ASN A 328 2.92 1.71 -17.19
N LYS A 329 2.75 2.79 -16.45
CA LYS A 329 1.96 3.95 -16.85
C LYS A 329 2.22 4.34 -18.30
N VAL A 330 1.13 4.65 -19.03
CA VAL A 330 1.23 5.23 -20.37
C VAL A 330 2.14 6.48 -20.35
N GLY A 331 2.90 6.69 -21.43
CA GLY A 331 3.97 7.71 -21.44
C GLY A 331 5.37 7.14 -21.22
N THR A 332 5.53 6.04 -20.46
CA THR A 332 6.83 5.40 -20.21
C THR A 332 7.62 5.13 -21.48
N ARG A 333 6.97 4.58 -22.52
CA ARG A 333 7.65 4.28 -23.81
C ARG A 333 8.16 5.54 -24.51
N GLY A 334 7.43 6.65 -24.42
CA GLY A 334 7.83 7.96 -24.94
C GLY A 334 9.01 8.56 -24.16
N ALA A 335 8.94 8.51 -22.84
CA ALA A 335 9.99 8.99 -21.93
C ALA A 335 11.30 8.21 -22.15
N VAL A 336 11.23 6.88 -22.27
CA VAL A 336 12.38 6.02 -22.58
C VAL A 336 12.99 6.35 -23.93
N ALA A 337 12.18 6.62 -24.96
CA ALA A 337 12.68 7.02 -26.27
C ALA A 337 13.38 8.39 -26.22
N ALA A 338 12.83 9.36 -25.49
CA ALA A 338 13.44 10.66 -25.30
C ALA A 338 14.75 10.55 -24.50
N ALA A 339 14.77 9.84 -23.37
CA ALA A 339 15.99 9.58 -22.60
C ALA A 339 17.09 8.91 -23.44
N THR A 340 16.72 7.97 -24.32
CA THR A 340 17.65 7.33 -25.24
C THR A 340 18.29 8.34 -26.21
N ALA A 341 17.49 9.29 -26.72
CA ALA A 341 17.97 10.32 -27.67
C ALA A 341 18.98 11.27 -27.01
N GLU A 342 18.79 11.57 -25.72
CA GLU A 342 19.66 12.44 -24.94
C GLU A 342 20.84 11.69 -24.27
N GLY A 343 20.93 10.38 -24.43
CA GLY A 343 21.99 9.56 -23.86
C GLY A 343 21.88 9.33 -22.34
N ALA A 344 20.71 9.59 -21.77
CA ALA A 344 20.43 9.30 -20.38
C ALA A 344 20.25 7.79 -20.16
N GLU A 345 20.67 7.28 -19.00
CA GLU A 345 20.44 5.90 -18.58
C GLU A 345 18.95 5.67 -18.26
N ARG A 346 18.47 4.47 -18.43
CA ARG A 346 17.03 4.12 -18.32
C ARG A 346 16.88 2.93 -17.40
N TYR A 347 16.38 3.19 -16.19
CA TYR A 347 16.23 2.19 -15.15
C TYR A 347 14.74 1.93 -14.84
N VAL A 348 14.44 0.65 -14.66
CA VAL A 348 13.20 0.21 -14.02
C VAL A 348 13.55 -0.23 -12.60
N VAL A 349 12.84 0.26 -11.59
CA VAL A 349 12.87 -0.31 -10.24
C VAL A 349 11.55 -0.96 -9.92
N THR A 350 11.59 -2.21 -9.47
CA THR A 350 10.39 -3.01 -9.15
C THR A 350 10.79 -4.17 -8.25
N THR A 351 9.81 -4.85 -7.64
CA THR A 351 10.07 -6.11 -6.94
C THR A 351 9.87 -7.30 -7.88
N SER A 352 10.54 -8.41 -7.61
CA SER A 352 10.35 -9.67 -8.34
C SER A 352 8.90 -10.17 -8.30
N ASP A 353 8.12 -9.74 -7.30
CA ASP A 353 6.69 -10.06 -7.18
C ASP A 353 5.83 -9.50 -8.31
N LYS A 354 6.33 -8.53 -9.07
CA LYS A 354 5.63 -7.97 -10.24
C LYS A 354 5.93 -8.72 -11.53
N VAL A 355 6.73 -9.79 -11.50
CA VAL A 355 6.93 -10.67 -12.64
C VAL A 355 5.70 -11.57 -12.84
N GLN A 356 5.12 -11.54 -14.02
CA GLN A 356 3.94 -12.34 -14.34
C GLN A 356 4.28 -13.84 -14.36
N PRO A 357 3.42 -14.71 -13.80
CA PRO A 357 3.65 -16.17 -13.83
C PRO A 357 3.77 -16.72 -15.25
N ALA A 358 4.64 -17.71 -15.43
CA ALA A 358 4.78 -18.40 -16.71
C ALA A 358 3.52 -19.22 -17.08
N GLY A 359 3.16 -19.26 -18.38
CA GLY A 359 2.15 -20.19 -18.93
C GLY A 359 0.69 -19.73 -18.91
N GLY A 360 0.38 -18.51 -18.50
CA GLY A 360 -0.89 -17.88 -18.85
C GLY A 360 -0.81 -17.42 -20.30
N GLY A 361 -1.58 -17.98 -21.22
CA GLY A 361 -1.53 -17.77 -22.68
C GLY A 361 -1.04 -16.38 -23.10
N GLU A 362 -0.76 -16.16 -24.39
CA GLU A 362 -0.05 -14.98 -24.91
C GLU A 362 0.10 -13.80 -23.95
N THR A 363 1.30 -13.27 -23.79
CA THR A 363 1.72 -12.12 -22.97
C THR A 363 0.81 -10.88 -23.08
N ALA A 364 -0.48 -11.08 -22.84
CA ALA A 364 -1.48 -10.04 -22.81
C ALA A 364 -1.49 -9.36 -21.44
N PHE A 365 -1.58 -8.05 -21.43
CA PHE A 365 -1.83 -7.25 -20.25
C PHE A 365 -3.08 -6.39 -20.50
N ASP A 366 -3.80 -6.07 -19.46
CA ASP A 366 -4.93 -5.14 -19.51
C ASP A 366 -4.40 -3.71 -19.57
N ARG A 367 -4.81 -2.96 -20.58
CA ARG A 367 -4.44 -1.54 -20.75
C ARG A 367 -5.19 -0.63 -19.78
N GLU A 368 -6.25 -1.11 -19.16
CA GLU A 368 -7.17 -0.35 -18.30
C GLU A 368 -7.56 1.00 -18.94
N GLU A 369 -8.58 0.98 -19.79
CA GLU A 369 -9.09 2.21 -20.39
C GLU A 369 -9.83 3.07 -19.35
N ARG A 370 -9.48 4.34 -19.28
CA ARG A 370 -10.19 5.35 -18.48
C ARG A 370 -11.25 6.06 -19.31
N ASP A 371 -12.03 6.93 -18.66
CA ASP A 371 -13.09 7.70 -19.32
C ASP A 371 -12.53 8.44 -20.54
N PRO A 372 -13.01 8.12 -21.77
CA PRO A 372 -12.61 8.81 -22.99
C PRO A 372 -12.94 10.31 -22.99
N ALA A 373 -13.96 10.74 -22.20
CA ALA A 373 -14.36 12.14 -22.09
C ALA A 373 -13.22 13.01 -21.49
N ALA A 374 -12.29 12.42 -20.73
CA ALA A 374 -11.10 13.12 -20.24
C ALA A 374 -10.11 13.51 -21.37
N VAL A 375 -10.21 12.86 -22.55
CA VAL A 375 -9.43 13.20 -23.76
C VAL A 375 -10.25 14.09 -24.68
N TYR A 376 -11.51 13.75 -24.91
CA TYR A 376 -12.40 14.50 -25.79
C TYR A 376 -13.86 14.36 -25.37
N ASP A 377 -14.50 15.50 -25.07
CA ASP A 377 -15.91 15.64 -24.66
C ASP A 377 -16.69 16.54 -25.64
N GLY A 378 -16.44 16.42 -26.95
CA GLY A 378 -17.10 17.20 -27.99
C GLY A 378 -18.04 16.35 -28.86
N ASP A 379 -18.78 17.04 -29.79
CA ASP A 379 -19.81 16.40 -30.61
C ASP A 379 -19.28 15.79 -31.94
N ALA A 380 -17.97 15.83 -32.20
CA ALA A 380 -17.44 15.28 -33.44
C ALA A 380 -17.39 13.74 -33.40
N ASP A 381 -17.70 13.09 -34.53
CA ASP A 381 -17.61 11.65 -34.69
C ASP A 381 -16.13 11.22 -34.77
N LEU A 382 -15.53 10.94 -33.62
CA LEU A 382 -14.16 10.46 -33.49
C LEU A 382 -14.05 9.47 -32.33
N THR A 383 -13.03 8.60 -32.37
CA THR A 383 -12.70 7.67 -31.29
C THR A 383 -11.66 8.29 -30.38
N ALA A 384 -11.97 8.42 -29.08
CA ALA A 384 -11.00 8.78 -28.06
C ALA A 384 -10.52 7.51 -27.33
N GLU A 385 -9.21 7.34 -27.24
CA GLU A 385 -8.57 6.29 -26.42
C GLU A 385 -7.84 6.92 -25.23
N ASN A 386 -8.02 6.34 -24.03
CA ASN A 386 -7.44 6.85 -22.79
C ASN A 386 -6.86 5.70 -21.95
N PRO A 387 -5.82 5.00 -22.45
CA PRO A 387 -5.24 3.87 -21.72
C PRO A 387 -4.46 4.33 -20.50
N THR A 388 -4.50 3.51 -19.44
CA THR A 388 -3.71 3.69 -18.22
C THR A 388 -2.31 3.11 -18.35
N PHE A 389 -2.18 1.94 -18.97
CA PHE A 389 -0.94 1.19 -19.06
C PHE A 389 -0.48 0.96 -20.50
N GLY A 390 0.84 0.89 -20.65
CA GLY A 390 1.52 0.52 -21.90
C GLY A 390 2.67 -0.45 -21.62
N ALA A 391 3.07 -1.21 -22.67
CA ALA A 391 4.20 -2.12 -22.57
C ALA A 391 5.42 -1.56 -23.32
N THR A 392 6.57 -1.60 -22.66
CA THR A 392 7.87 -1.18 -23.22
C THR A 392 8.80 -2.41 -23.25
N PRO A 393 9.44 -2.72 -24.41
CA PRO A 393 10.39 -3.84 -24.49
C PRO A 393 11.57 -3.70 -23.53
N ALA A 394 12.01 -4.82 -22.93
CA ALA A 394 13.11 -4.82 -21.93
C ALA A 394 14.41 -4.24 -22.49
N GLU A 395 14.73 -4.50 -23.77
CA GLU A 395 15.93 -4.01 -24.43
C GLU A 395 16.00 -2.47 -24.58
N ARG A 396 14.94 -1.78 -24.20
CA ARG A 396 14.91 -0.30 -24.14
C ARG A 396 15.43 0.25 -22.83
N PHE A 397 15.58 -0.59 -21.81
CA PHE A 397 16.11 -0.23 -20.51
C PHE A 397 17.56 -0.72 -20.36
N ASP A 398 18.36 -0.02 -19.60
CA ASP A 398 19.73 -0.42 -19.29
C ASP A 398 19.75 -1.45 -18.15
N ALA A 399 18.78 -1.37 -17.21
CA ALA A 399 18.56 -2.41 -16.21
C ALA A 399 17.11 -2.41 -15.67
N ILE A 400 16.64 -3.61 -15.30
CA ILE A 400 15.50 -3.84 -14.41
C ILE A 400 16.09 -4.20 -13.05
N VAL A 401 15.90 -3.33 -12.06
CA VAL A 401 16.49 -3.44 -10.72
C VAL A 401 15.43 -3.97 -9.75
N THR A 402 15.79 -4.99 -9.00
CA THR A 402 14.92 -5.63 -8.00
C THR A 402 15.62 -5.77 -6.65
N GLU A 403 14.93 -6.33 -5.66
CA GLU A 403 15.47 -6.70 -4.35
C GLU A 403 16.67 -7.67 -4.45
N ASP A 404 16.75 -8.47 -5.51
CA ASP A 404 17.83 -9.41 -5.76
C ASP A 404 18.92 -8.83 -6.69
N GLY A 405 18.86 -7.52 -7.01
CA GLY A 405 19.76 -6.83 -7.92
C GLY A 405 19.19 -6.71 -9.32
N VAL A 406 20.06 -6.77 -10.36
CA VAL A 406 19.63 -6.62 -11.76
C VAL A 406 18.99 -7.91 -12.25
N LEU A 407 17.76 -7.82 -12.75
CA LEU A 407 16.99 -8.93 -13.29
C LEU A 407 17.16 -8.99 -14.82
N ASP A 408 17.80 -10.02 -15.30
CA ASP A 408 17.97 -10.33 -16.73
C ASP A 408 16.88 -11.27 -17.29
N GLY A 409 16.97 -11.60 -18.56
CA GLY A 409 15.98 -12.45 -19.22
C GLY A 409 15.85 -13.86 -18.62
N ASP A 410 16.97 -14.46 -18.20
CA ASP A 410 16.98 -15.78 -17.57
C ASP A 410 16.35 -15.69 -16.17
N GLY A 411 16.69 -14.68 -15.39
CA GLY A 411 16.11 -14.40 -14.08
C GLY A 411 14.59 -14.15 -14.16
N ILE A 412 14.12 -13.40 -15.16
CA ILE A 412 12.67 -13.24 -15.41
C ILE A 412 11.99 -14.60 -15.58
N GLY A 413 12.58 -15.49 -16.39
CA GLY A 413 12.06 -16.84 -16.62
C GLY A 413 12.01 -17.70 -15.36
N GLU A 414 13.03 -17.63 -14.51
CA GLU A 414 13.10 -18.35 -13.24
C GLU A 414 12.03 -17.86 -12.25
N VAL A 415 11.90 -16.53 -12.09
CA VAL A 415 10.90 -15.91 -11.21
C VAL A 415 9.48 -16.23 -11.71
N ALA A 416 9.22 -16.09 -13.01
CA ALA A 416 7.92 -16.42 -13.60
C ALA A 416 7.52 -17.90 -13.35
N SER A 417 8.50 -18.81 -13.46
CA SER A 417 8.30 -20.24 -13.17
C SER A 417 8.05 -20.49 -11.69
N ALA A 418 8.72 -19.76 -10.79
CA ALA A 418 8.51 -19.87 -9.35
C ALA A 418 7.10 -19.38 -8.97
N HIS A 419 6.63 -18.27 -9.53
CA HIS A 419 5.26 -17.78 -9.31
C HIS A 419 4.21 -18.77 -9.79
N ARG A 420 4.41 -19.41 -10.94
CA ARG A 420 3.53 -20.47 -11.42
C ARG A 420 3.42 -21.63 -10.42
N ARG A 421 4.56 -22.15 -9.94
CA ARG A 421 4.56 -23.24 -8.94
C ARG A 421 3.84 -22.85 -7.67
N ARG A 422 4.02 -21.60 -7.20
CA ARG A 422 3.33 -21.11 -5.98
C ARG A 422 1.81 -21.00 -6.14
N ALA A 423 1.31 -20.86 -7.34
CA ALA A 423 -0.14 -20.86 -7.61
C ALA A 423 -0.77 -22.26 -7.55
N GLU A 424 0.03 -23.35 -7.52
CA GLU A 424 -0.45 -24.75 -7.52
C GLU A 424 -1.08 -25.18 -6.18
N TRP A 425 -1.03 -24.36 -5.10
CA TRP A 425 -1.75 -24.63 -3.86
C TRP A 425 -3.26 -24.75 -4.05
N ASP A 426 -3.76 -24.19 -5.13
CA ASP A 426 -5.17 -24.10 -5.52
C ASP A 426 -5.58 -25.19 -6.54
N ALA A 427 -4.69 -26.11 -6.89
CA ALA A 427 -4.90 -27.15 -7.91
C ALA A 427 -5.66 -28.39 -7.40
#